data_51863d7b60d285fb0fbb373b4312be8f
#
_entry.id   51863d7b60d285fb0fbb373b4312be8f
#
_cell.length_a   1.000
_cell.length_b   1.000
_cell.length_c   1.000
_cell.angle_alpha   90.00
_cell.angle_beta   90.00
_cell.angle_gamma   90.00
#
_symmetry.space_group_name_H-M   'P 1'
#
loop_
_entity.id
_entity.type
_entity.pdbx_description
1 polymer ?
#
loop_
_entity_poly.entity_id
_entity_poly.type
_entity_poly.pdbx_seq_one_letter_code
_entity_poly.pdbx_strand_id
1 'polypeptide(L)'
;MPRPTRLSPDDVRAALSSLPLWSGGEDGIERTLELPTFRSAVEAISMVADVAEQLDHHPDMDLRWTKVRVAVVTHSAGGLTQLDLDLARRVDALFPG
;
A
#
# COMPACT_ATOMS: atom_id res chain seq x y z
N MET A 1 -8.96 8.56 20.21
CA MET A 1 -7.78 8.14 19.46
C MET A 1 -7.21 9.34 18.71
N PRO A 2 -5.93 9.63 18.83
CA PRO A 2 -5.34 10.68 18.03
C PRO A 2 -5.37 10.30 16.55
N ARG A 3 -5.53 11.30 15.70
CA ARG A 3 -5.47 11.08 14.26
C ARG A 3 -4.04 10.75 13.85
N PRO A 4 -3.84 9.93 12.79
CA PRO A 4 -2.51 9.70 12.25
C PRO A 4 -1.88 11.02 11.81
N THR A 5 -0.60 11.16 12.07
CA THR A 5 0.14 12.37 11.72
C THR A 5 0.73 12.22 10.31
N ARG A 6 0.48 13.21 9.45
CA ARG A 6 1.08 13.26 8.12
C ARG A 6 2.60 13.30 8.25
N LEU A 7 3.28 12.46 7.49
CA LEU A 7 4.74 12.41 7.47
C LEU A 7 5.32 13.66 6.79
N SER A 8 6.49 14.10 7.26
CA SER A 8 7.22 15.18 6.62
C SER A 8 7.76 14.74 5.26
N PRO A 9 8.09 15.69 4.35
CA PRO A 9 8.74 15.34 3.08
C PRO A 9 10.02 14.50 3.25
N ASP A 10 10.80 14.80 4.28
CA ASP A 10 12.04 14.04 4.56
C ASP A 10 11.73 12.62 5.00
N ASP A 11 10.71 12.44 5.86
CA ASP A 11 10.28 11.11 6.32
C ASP A 11 9.72 10.30 5.15
N VAL A 12 9.00 10.93 4.24
CA VAL A 12 8.49 10.26 3.03
C VAL A 12 9.64 9.76 2.17
N ARG A 13 10.66 10.59 1.92
CA ARG A 13 11.83 10.19 1.14
C ARG A 13 12.57 9.02 1.78
N ALA A 14 12.78 9.09 3.10
CA ALA A 14 13.45 8.02 3.84
C ALA A 14 12.65 6.72 3.76
N ALA A 15 11.34 6.79 3.91
CA ALA A 15 10.46 5.62 3.84
C ALA A 15 10.49 5.00 2.44
N LEU A 16 10.39 5.80 1.38
CA LEU A 16 10.40 5.31 0.01
C LEU A 16 11.73 4.65 -0.36
N SER A 17 12.84 5.11 0.22
CA SER A 17 14.13 4.47 -0.01
C SER A 17 14.19 3.05 0.55
N SER A 18 13.35 2.72 1.53
CA SER A 18 13.22 1.38 2.11
C SER A 18 12.10 0.56 1.50
N LEU A 19 11.36 1.12 0.54
CA LEU A 19 10.24 0.47 -0.15
C LEU A 19 10.44 0.54 -1.66
N PRO A 20 11.47 -0.15 -2.21
CA PRO A 20 11.86 0.02 -3.61
C PRO A 20 10.82 -0.44 -4.62
N LEU A 21 9.84 -1.25 -4.20
CA LEU A 21 8.76 -1.71 -5.08
C LEU A 21 7.60 -0.72 -5.16
N TRP A 22 7.63 0.33 -4.35
CA TRP A 22 6.58 1.34 -4.29
C TRP A 22 7.04 2.63 -4.94
N SER A 23 6.09 3.33 -5.57
CA SER A 23 6.33 4.64 -6.17
C SER A 23 5.29 5.64 -5.67
N GLY A 24 5.58 6.92 -5.84
CA GLY A 24 4.71 7.99 -5.40
C GLY A 24 5.45 9.01 -4.56
N GLY A 25 4.74 9.62 -3.61
CA GLY A 25 5.30 10.68 -2.77
C GLY A 25 4.36 11.01 -1.62
N GLU A 26 4.35 12.28 -1.22
CA GLU A 26 3.59 12.74 -0.06
C GLU A 26 2.08 12.52 -0.18
N ASP A 27 1.55 12.50 -1.41
CA ASP A 27 0.12 12.38 -1.68
C ASP A 27 -0.36 10.94 -1.81
N GLY A 28 0.52 9.98 -1.68
CA GLY A 28 0.20 8.56 -1.75
C GLY A 28 1.27 7.75 -2.45
N ILE A 29 1.26 6.45 -2.19
CA ILE A 29 2.19 5.52 -2.82
C ILE A 29 1.43 4.35 -3.42
N GLU A 30 2.02 3.70 -4.41
CA GLU A 30 1.40 2.56 -5.09
C GLU A 30 2.44 1.52 -5.50
N ARG A 31 1.96 0.30 -5.63
CA ARG A 31 2.70 -0.84 -6.16
C ARG A 31 1.78 -1.66 -7.04
N THR A 32 2.26 -2.15 -8.17
CA THR A 32 1.53 -3.09 -9.01
C THR A 32 2.07 -4.50 -8.78
N LEU A 33 1.18 -5.41 -8.36
CA LEU A 33 1.49 -6.82 -8.20
C LEU A 33 1.24 -7.52 -9.54
N GLU A 34 2.18 -8.36 -9.98
CA GLU A 34 1.99 -9.20 -11.16
C GLU A 34 1.87 -10.64 -10.72
N LEU A 35 0.74 -11.27 -11.04
CA LEU A 35 0.43 -12.63 -10.63
C LEU A 35 0.41 -13.55 -11.87
N PRO A 36 0.62 -14.87 -11.68
CA PRO A 36 0.68 -15.80 -12.82
C PRO A 36 -0.65 -15.95 -13.56
N THR A 37 -1.79 -15.84 -12.87
CA THR A 37 -3.11 -16.06 -13.44
C THR A 37 -4.10 -15.01 -12.95
N PHE A 38 -5.23 -14.90 -13.65
CA PHE A 38 -6.34 -14.05 -13.21
C PHE A 38 -6.85 -14.46 -11.84
N ARG A 39 -7.00 -15.78 -11.61
CA ARG A 39 -7.48 -16.28 -10.31
C ARG A 39 -6.50 -15.92 -9.19
N SER A 40 -5.20 -16.08 -9.41
CA SER A 40 -4.23 -15.71 -8.38
C SER A 40 -4.20 -14.21 -8.14
N ALA A 41 -4.52 -13.39 -9.13
CA ALA A 41 -4.67 -11.94 -8.95
C ALA A 41 -5.87 -11.63 -8.07
N VAL A 42 -7.00 -12.32 -8.26
CA VAL A 42 -8.19 -12.16 -7.39
C VAL A 42 -7.87 -12.60 -5.96
N GLU A 43 -7.15 -13.70 -5.80
CA GLU A 43 -6.72 -14.18 -4.47
C GLU A 43 -5.80 -13.18 -3.79
N ALA A 44 -4.90 -12.55 -4.55
CA ALA A 44 -4.01 -11.51 -4.02
C ALA A 44 -4.82 -10.33 -3.45
N ILE A 45 -5.88 -9.92 -4.13
CA ILE A 45 -6.78 -8.86 -3.62
C ILE A 45 -7.36 -9.26 -2.28
N SER A 46 -7.80 -10.51 -2.14
CA SER A 46 -8.37 -11.02 -0.90
C SER A 46 -7.32 -11.01 0.23
N MET A 47 -6.07 -11.37 -0.08
CA MET A 47 -4.98 -11.34 0.90
C MET A 47 -4.67 -9.92 1.37
N VAL A 48 -4.64 -8.96 0.45
CA VAL A 48 -4.44 -7.54 0.79
C VAL A 48 -5.62 -7.02 1.60
N ALA A 49 -6.84 -7.44 1.28
CA ALA A 49 -8.03 -7.07 2.04
C ALA A 49 -7.92 -7.52 3.49
N ASP A 50 -7.41 -8.72 3.76
CA ASP A 50 -7.21 -9.20 5.12
C ASP A 50 -6.25 -8.31 5.91
N VAL A 51 -5.16 -7.89 5.28
CA VAL A 51 -4.20 -6.95 5.89
C VAL A 51 -4.88 -5.61 6.19
N ALA A 52 -5.63 -5.08 5.22
CA ALA A 52 -6.33 -3.80 5.37
C ALA A 52 -7.32 -3.82 6.53
N GLU A 53 -8.05 -4.93 6.68
CA GLU A 53 -9.00 -5.08 7.79
C GLU A 53 -8.28 -5.18 9.12
N GLN A 54 -7.15 -5.87 9.20
CA GLN A 54 -6.37 -5.99 10.44
C GLN A 54 -5.81 -4.64 10.86
N LEU A 55 -5.41 -3.80 9.92
CA LEU A 55 -4.85 -2.48 10.20
C LEU A 55 -5.93 -1.40 10.29
N ASP A 56 -7.17 -1.72 9.94
CA ASP A 56 -8.26 -0.76 9.78
C ASP A 56 -7.83 0.42 8.91
N HIS A 57 -7.14 0.10 7.80
CA HIS A 57 -6.63 1.07 6.85
C HIS A 57 -6.71 0.48 5.45
N HIS A 58 -7.49 1.09 4.56
CA HIS A 58 -7.93 0.45 3.32
C HIS A 58 -7.31 1.13 2.11
N PRO A 59 -6.61 0.36 1.25
CA PRO A 59 -6.06 0.87 0.00
C PRO A 59 -7.11 0.90 -1.11
N ASP A 60 -6.82 1.65 -2.17
CA ASP A 60 -7.50 1.48 -3.43
C ASP A 60 -6.84 0.32 -4.18
N MET A 61 -7.65 -0.52 -4.82
CA MET A 61 -7.13 -1.64 -5.60
C MET A 61 -7.80 -1.69 -6.97
N ASP A 62 -6.97 -1.86 -8.01
CA ASP A 62 -7.44 -2.01 -9.40
C ASP A 62 -6.96 -3.34 -9.93
N LEU A 63 -7.88 -4.13 -10.48
CA LEU A 63 -7.56 -5.40 -11.12
C LEU A 63 -7.59 -5.23 -12.65
N ARG A 64 -6.46 -5.52 -13.28
CA ARG A 64 -6.31 -5.51 -14.74
C ARG A 64 -5.70 -6.85 -15.17
N TRP A 65 -6.56 -7.82 -15.51
CA TRP A 65 -6.19 -9.18 -15.86
C TRP A 65 -5.35 -9.84 -14.76
N THR A 66 -4.03 -9.92 -14.90
CA THR A 66 -3.13 -10.54 -13.93
C THR A 66 -2.40 -9.52 -13.06
N LYS A 67 -2.72 -8.24 -13.20
CA LYS A 67 -2.05 -7.16 -12.47
C LYS A 67 -3.01 -6.53 -11.46
N VAL A 68 -2.52 -6.36 -10.23
CA VAL A 68 -3.26 -5.70 -9.17
C VAL A 68 -2.47 -4.47 -8.73
N ARG A 69 -3.02 -3.29 -8.99
CA ARG A 69 -2.44 -2.05 -8.48
C ARG A 69 -3.00 -1.80 -7.09
N VAL A 70 -2.11 -1.60 -6.13
CA VAL A 70 -2.46 -1.26 -4.74
C VAL A 70 -1.96 0.15 -4.47
N ALA A 71 -2.86 1.06 -4.14
CA ALA A 71 -2.54 2.46 -3.86
C ALA A 71 -3.05 2.84 -2.48
N VAL A 72 -2.23 3.52 -1.69
CA VAL A 72 -2.57 3.83 -0.31
C VAL A 72 -2.20 5.26 0.05
N VAL A 73 -3.09 5.89 0.79
CA VAL A 73 -2.91 7.23 1.34
C VAL A 73 -3.85 7.38 2.54
N THR A 74 -3.52 8.24 3.47
CA THR A 74 -4.41 8.55 4.60
C THR A 74 -5.15 9.84 4.30
N HIS A 75 -6.37 9.73 3.75
CA HIS A 75 -7.17 10.89 3.33
C HIS A 75 -7.42 11.87 4.47
N SER A 76 -7.70 11.37 5.67
CA SER A 76 -7.97 12.22 6.83
C SER A 76 -6.77 13.05 7.28
N ALA A 77 -5.56 12.64 6.91
CA ALA A 77 -4.33 13.38 7.20
C ALA A 77 -3.85 14.20 6.00
N GLY A 78 -4.48 14.04 4.84
CA GLY A 78 -4.10 14.73 3.62
C GLY A 78 -2.81 14.25 2.98
N GLY A 79 -2.36 13.04 3.29
CA GLY A 79 -1.13 12.49 2.73
C GLY A 79 -0.68 11.23 3.46
N LEU A 80 0.56 10.83 3.22
CA LEU A 80 1.12 9.63 3.83
C LEU A 80 1.26 9.76 5.34
N THR A 81 0.95 8.66 6.02
CA THR A 81 1.18 8.48 7.45
C THR A 81 1.85 7.13 7.69
N GLN A 82 2.16 6.83 8.94
CA GLN A 82 2.72 5.53 9.32
C GLN A 82 1.78 4.37 8.95
N LEU A 83 0.46 4.59 8.92
CA LEU A 83 -0.49 3.55 8.53
C LEU A 83 -0.25 3.06 7.10
N ASP A 84 0.06 3.98 6.19
CA ASP A 84 0.34 3.65 4.79
C ASP A 84 1.62 2.82 4.67
N LEU A 85 2.65 3.19 5.42
CA LEU A 85 3.92 2.46 5.44
C LEU A 85 3.75 1.07 6.02
N ASP A 86 2.97 0.93 7.08
CA ASP A 86 2.70 -0.37 7.71
C ASP A 86 1.97 -1.29 6.73
N LEU A 87 0.98 -0.77 6.00
CA LEU A 87 0.27 -1.54 4.98
C LEU A 87 1.22 -1.95 3.87
N ALA A 88 2.03 -1.03 3.36
CA ALA A 88 2.99 -1.32 2.29
C ALA A 88 3.95 -2.44 2.69
N ARG A 89 4.49 -2.39 3.90
CA ARG A 89 5.40 -3.43 4.40
C ARG A 89 4.72 -4.78 4.54
N ARG A 90 3.46 -4.80 4.97
CA ARG A 90 2.67 -6.02 5.09
C ARG A 90 2.38 -6.63 3.71
N VAL A 91 2.08 -5.80 2.72
CA VAL A 91 1.90 -6.24 1.33
C VAL A 91 3.21 -6.85 0.80
N ASP A 92 4.34 -6.18 1.05
CA ASP A 92 5.65 -6.68 0.60
C ASP A 92 6.03 -8.00 1.27
N ALA A 93 5.62 -8.23 2.51
CA ALA A 93 5.84 -9.52 3.18
C ALA A 93 5.05 -10.65 2.52
N LEU A 94 3.85 -10.36 2.00
CA LEU A 94 3.03 -11.33 1.27
C LEU A 94 3.53 -11.56 -0.15
N PHE A 95 4.03 -10.53 -0.79
CA PHE A 95 4.44 -10.53 -2.20
C PHE A 95 5.86 -9.96 -2.34
N PRO A 96 6.88 -10.71 -1.91
CA PRO A 96 8.26 -10.23 -2.08
C PRO A 96 8.57 -10.07 -3.57
N GLY A 97 9.31 -9.03 -3.89
CA GLY A 97 9.65 -8.67 -5.27
C GLY A 97 10.73 -9.51 -5.91
#